data_1686a571f7549e2de0145efd6100348e
#
_entry.id   1686a571f7549e2de0145efd6100348e
#
_cell.length_a   1.000
_cell.length_b   1.000
_cell.length_c   1.000
_cell.angle_alpha   90.00
_cell.angle_beta   90.00
_cell.angle_gamma   90.00
#
_symmetry.space_group_name_H-M   'P 1'
#
loop_
_entity.id
_entity.type
_entity.pdbx_description
1 polymer ?
#
loop_
_entity_poly.entity_id
_entity_poly.type
_entity_poly.pdbx_seq_one_letter_code
_entity_poly.pdbx_strand_id
1 'polypeptide(L)'
;MNVIISVMGKDKPGIIAKVSTKLYEYNANILDLSQTVLREDEIFTMVTLVNMEKVTASFAEFKEALVKAGEEIGVEVQVRREELFSSMHRV
;
A
#
# COMPACT_ATOMS: atom_id res chain seq x y z
N MET A 1 4.69 -0.78 -15.02
CA MET A 1 4.09 0.32 -14.22
C MET A 1 4.32 0.08 -12.74
N ASN A 2 4.75 1.10 -12.05
CA ASN A 2 4.90 1.01 -10.60
C ASN A 2 3.78 1.79 -9.92
N VAL A 3 3.42 1.35 -8.71
CA VAL A 3 2.43 2.05 -7.90
C VAL A 3 3.00 2.27 -6.51
N ILE A 4 2.48 3.30 -5.85
CA ILE A 4 2.82 3.60 -4.47
C ILE A 4 1.59 3.33 -3.63
N ILE A 5 1.77 2.54 -2.58
CA ILE A 5 0.70 2.19 -1.66
C ILE A 5 1.02 2.80 -0.31
N SER A 6 0.11 3.65 0.17
CA SER A 6 0.25 4.30 1.48
C SER A 6 -0.78 3.70 2.43
N VAL A 7 -0.34 3.36 3.63
CA VAL A 7 -1.20 2.77 4.66
C VAL A 7 -1.07 3.62 5.92
N MET A 8 -2.21 3.99 6.51
CA MET A 8 -2.21 4.76 7.73
C MET A 8 -3.39 4.35 8.61
N GLY A 9 -3.15 4.23 9.91
CA GLY A 9 -4.21 3.92 10.85
C GLY A 9 -3.66 3.58 12.21
N LYS A 10 -4.55 3.22 13.11
CA LYS A 10 -4.14 2.83 14.46
C LYS A 10 -3.29 1.58 14.39
N ASP A 11 -2.15 1.61 15.08
CA ASP A 11 -1.24 0.48 15.08
C ASP A 11 -1.87 -0.75 15.72
N LYS A 12 -1.65 -1.90 15.09
CA LYS A 12 -2.08 -3.19 15.60
C LYS A 12 -1.28 -4.29 14.92
N PRO A 13 -1.21 -5.47 15.54
CA PRO A 13 -0.50 -6.58 14.91
C PRO A 13 -1.14 -6.98 13.59
N GLY A 14 -0.32 -7.39 12.64
CA GLY A 14 -0.80 -7.98 11.40
C GLY A 14 -1.06 -7.04 10.23
N ILE A 15 -0.83 -5.73 10.39
CA ILE A 15 -1.06 -4.79 9.28
C ILE A 15 -0.18 -5.15 8.08
N ILE A 16 1.13 -5.29 8.32
CA ILE A 16 2.06 -5.61 7.23
C ILE A 16 1.73 -6.96 6.62
N ALA A 17 1.42 -7.94 7.46
CA ALA A 17 1.08 -9.29 6.99
C ALA A 17 -0.15 -9.26 6.08
N LYS A 18 -1.19 -8.52 6.46
CA LYS A 18 -2.41 -8.44 5.67
C LYS A 18 -2.15 -7.79 4.31
N VAL A 19 -1.44 -6.66 4.32
CA VAL A 19 -1.16 -5.94 3.08
C VAL A 19 -0.23 -6.75 2.17
N SER A 20 0.85 -7.32 2.73
CA SER A 20 1.80 -8.06 1.92
C SER A 20 1.20 -9.35 1.37
N THR A 21 0.31 -10.00 2.12
CA THR A 21 -0.38 -11.19 1.64
C THR A 21 -1.24 -10.83 0.42
N LYS A 22 -1.94 -9.69 0.49
CA LYS A 22 -2.77 -9.25 -0.63
C LYS A 22 -1.91 -8.94 -1.85
N LEU A 23 -0.76 -8.31 -1.66
CA LEU A 23 0.18 -8.05 -2.75
C LEU A 23 0.66 -9.36 -3.38
N TYR A 24 0.99 -10.35 -2.55
CA TYR A 24 1.40 -11.66 -3.02
C TYR A 24 0.31 -12.31 -3.87
N GLU A 25 -0.95 -12.25 -3.41
CA GLU A 25 -2.07 -12.85 -4.13
C GLU A 25 -2.24 -12.27 -5.54
N TYR A 26 -1.86 -11.00 -5.72
CA TYR A 26 -1.97 -10.33 -7.01
C TYR A 26 -0.68 -10.37 -7.82
N ASN A 27 0.35 -11.04 -7.34
CA ASN A 27 1.67 -11.09 -7.99
C ASN A 27 2.33 -9.72 -8.13
N ALA A 28 2.04 -8.83 -7.21
CA ALA A 28 2.66 -7.51 -7.17
C ALA A 28 3.99 -7.63 -6.43
N ASN A 29 5.06 -7.11 -7.03
CA ASN A 29 6.39 -7.23 -6.46
C ASN A 29 6.77 -5.98 -5.67
N ILE A 30 7.10 -6.16 -4.40
CA ILE A 30 7.53 -5.05 -3.54
C ILE A 30 8.97 -4.68 -3.89
N LEU A 31 9.17 -3.43 -4.28
CA LEU A 31 10.50 -2.91 -4.59
C LEU A 31 11.12 -2.18 -3.40
N ASP A 32 10.29 -1.54 -2.59
CA ASP A 32 10.74 -0.78 -1.44
C ASP A 32 9.60 -0.67 -0.45
N LEU A 33 9.94 -0.62 0.82
CA LEU A 33 8.92 -0.52 1.88
C LEU A 33 9.53 0.24 3.05
N SER A 34 8.78 1.24 3.52
CA SER A 34 9.19 2.03 4.67
C SER A 34 8.01 2.11 5.62
N GLN A 35 8.21 1.85 6.89
CA GLN A 35 7.14 1.92 7.85
C GLN A 35 7.62 2.58 9.15
N THR A 36 6.69 3.25 9.82
CA THR A 36 6.97 3.95 11.07
C THR A 36 5.74 3.88 11.96
N VAL A 37 5.96 3.77 13.26
CA VAL A 37 4.88 3.88 14.23
C VAL A 37 5.15 5.12 15.07
N LEU A 38 4.18 6.04 15.10
CA LEU A 38 4.26 7.24 15.93
C LEU A 38 3.79 6.81 17.33
N ARG A 39 4.75 6.65 18.23
CA ARG A 39 4.48 6.05 19.54
C ARG A 39 3.47 6.79 20.41
N GLU A 40 3.49 8.11 20.36
CA GLU A 40 2.58 8.90 21.20
C GLU A 40 1.13 8.71 20.82
N ASP A 41 0.87 8.61 19.51
CA ASP A 41 -0.48 8.47 19.00
C ASP A 41 -0.83 7.05 18.59
N GLU A 42 0.15 6.15 18.64
CA GLU A 42 0.00 4.77 18.21
C GLU A 42 -0.49 4.68 16.77
N ILE A 43 0.03 5.56 15.92
CA ILE A 43 -0.35 5.60 14.50
C ILE A 43 0.69 4.87 13.67
N PHE A 44 0.24 3.89 12.90
CA PHE A 44 1.07 3.16 11.95
C PHE A 44 1.02 3.86 10.60
N THR A 45 2.18 4.07 9.99
CA THR A 45 2.26 4.58 8.62
C THR A 45 3.21 3.70 7.82
N MET A 46 2.87 3.46 6.57
CA MET A 46 3.70 2.66 5.67
C MET A 46 3.57 3.18 4.26
N VAL A 47 4.69 3.22 3.55
CA VAL A 47 4.71 3.55 2.12
C VAL A 47 5.45 2.43 1.40
N THR A 48 4.83 1.87 0.39
CA THR A 48 5.39 0.74 -0.34
C THR A 48 5.40 1.05 -1.83
N LEU A 49 6.56 0.86 -2.46
CA LEU A 49 6.69 0.96 -3.92
C LEU A 49 6.58 -0.45 -4.49
N VAL A 50 5.68 -0.63 -5.44
CA VAL A 50 5.33 -1.94 -5.95
C VAL A 50 5.39 -1.93 -7.48
N ASN A 51 5.98 -2.97 -8.06
CA ASN A 51 6.00 -3.17 -9.51
C ASN A 51 4.81 -4.02 -9.93
N MET A 52 4.07 -3.56 -10.93
CA MET A 52 2.83 -4.19 -11.38
C MET A 52 3.00 -5.08 -12.61
N GLU A 53 4.23 -5.30 -13.04
CA GLU A 53 4.49 -5.97 -14.33
C GLU A 53 3.83 -7.34 -14.42
N LYS A 54 3.79 -8.09 -13.33
CA LYS A 54 3.21 -9.43 -13.33
C LYS A 54 1.79 -9.50 -12.82
N VAL A 55 1.19 -8.35 -12.53
CA VAL A 55 -0.20 -8.29 -12.08
C VAL A 55 -1.11 -8.35 -13.29
N THR A 56 -2.02 -9.33 -13.32
CA THR A 56 -2.94 -9.51 -14.44
C THR A 56 -4.26 -8.78 -14.24
N ALA A 57 -4.58 -8.41 -13.01
CA ALA A 57 -5.80 -7.65 -12.73
C ALA A 57 -5.66 -6.21 -13.22
N SER A 58 -6.78 -5.54 -13.44
CA SER A 58 -6.75 -4.13 -13.79
C SER A 58 -6.29 -3.30 -12.59
N PHE A 59 -5.83 -2.08 -12.86
CA PHE A 59 -5.42 -1.19 -11.77
C PHE A 59 -6.60 -0.94 -10.81
N ALA A 60 -7.80 -0.73 -11.36
CA ALA A 60 -8.98 -0.48 -10.53
C ALA A 60 -9.30 -1.66 -9.62
N GLU A 61 -9.23 -2.87 -10.15
CA GLU A 61 -9.49 -4.07 -9.38
C GLU A 61 -8.45 -4.27 -8.28
N PHE A 62 -7.17 -4.08 -8.61
CA PHE A 62 -6.07 -4.18 -7.67
C PHE A 62 -6.24 -3.16 -6.54
N LYS A 63 -6.50 -1.90 -6.91
CA LYS A 63 -6.69 -0.82 -5.94
C LYS A 63 -7.84 -1.12 -4.99
N GLU A 64 -8.97 -1.56 -5.54
CA GLU A 64 -10.14 -1.88 -4.72
C GLU A 64 -9.83 -3.00 -3.72
N ALA A 65 -9.09 -4.03 -4.15
CA ALA A 65 -8.73 -5.14 -3.29
C ALA A 65 -7.86 -4.68 -2.12
N LEU A 66 -6.89 -3.81 -2.39
CA LEU A 66 -6.00 -3.30 -1.35
C LEU A 66 -6.73 -2.39 -0.37
N VAL A 67 -7.60 -1.52 -0.88
CA VAL A 67 -8.40 -0.64 -0.03
C VAL A 67 -9.31 -1.46 0.87
N LYS A 68 -9.96 -2.48 0.30
CA LYS A 68 -10.85 -3.35 1.06
C LYS A 68 -10.10 -4.13 2.14
N ALA A 69 -8.92 -4.64 1.81
CA ALA A 69 -8.09 -5.33 2.79
C ALA A 69 -7.76 -4.42 3.97
N GLY A 70 -7.48 -3.14 3.70
CA GLY A 70 -7.23 -2.16 4.75
C GLY A 70 -8.45 -1.92 5.63
N GLU A 71 -9.62 -1.81 5.00
CA GLU A 71 -10.86 -1.62 5.74
C GLU A 71 -11.14 -2.77 6.70
N GLU A 72 -10.80 -3.99 6.31
CA GLU A 72 -11.01 -5.17 7.15
C GLU A 72 -10.22 -5.11 8.45
N ILE A 73 -9.09 -4.41 8.45
CA ILE A 73 -8.25 -4.29 9.64
C ILE A 73 -8.20 -2.86 10.18
N GLY A 74 -9.08 -1.99 9.67
CA GLY A 74 -9.25 -0.66 10.23
C GLY A 74 -8.15 0.34 9.88
N VAL A 75 -7.51 0.18 8.74
CA VAL A 75 -6.52 1.15 8.27
C VAL A 75 -6.93 1.72 6.92
N GLU A 76 -6.48 2.93 6.65
CA GLU A 76 -6.73 3.57 5.36
C GLU A 76 -5.61 3.20 4.40
N VAL A 77 -5.98 2.72 3.22
CA VAL A 77 -5.03 2.35 2.17
C VAL A 77 -5.30 3.22 0.95
N GLN A 78 -4.24 3.83 0.42
CA GLN A 78 -4.31 4.60 -0.82
C GLN A 78 -3.35 3.99 -1.82
N VAL A 79 -3.81 3.81 -3.06
CA VAL A 79 -3.01 3.22 -4.13
C VAL A 79 -2.94 4.24 -5.26
N ARG A 80 -1.72 4.64 -5.63
CA ARG A 80 -1.51 5.65 -6.67
C ARG A 80 -0.41 5.22 -7.60
N ARG A 81 -0.50 5.62 -8.85
CA ARG A 81 0.57 5.36 -9.81
C ARG A 81 1.79 6.21 -9.43
N GLU A 82 2.96 5.61 -9.52
CA GLU A 82 4.21 6.29 -9.19
C GLU A 82 4.40 7.57 -10.02
N GLU A 83 4.08 7.52 -11.30
CA GLU A 83 4.26 8.67 -12.18
C GLU A 83 3.43 9.87 -11.73
N LEU A 84 2.21 9.65 -11.20
CA LEU A 84 1.40 10.73 -10.67
C LEU A 84 2.02 11.31 -9.41
N PHE A 85 2.54 10.42 -8.55
CA PHE A 85 3.19 10.84 -7.32
C PHE A 85 4.44 11.66 -7.61
N SER A 86 5.25 11.21 -8.55
CA SER A 86 6.47 11.91 -8.95
C SER A 86 6.15 13.28 -9.51
N SER A 87 5.11 13.39 -10.35
CA SER A 87 4.68 14.66 -10.92
C SER A 87 4.28 15.64 -9.84
N MET A 88 3.61 15.16 -8.79
CA MET A 88 3.17 16.02 -7.70
C MET A 88 4.33 16.49 -6.84
N HIS A 89 5.42 15.76 -6.81
CA HIS A 89 6.59 16.11 -6.02
C HIS A 89 7.65 16.88 -6.80
N ARG A 90 7.48 16.97 -8.09
CA ARG A 90 8.43 17.68 -8.93
C ARG A 90 8.16 19.17 -8.83
N VAL A 91 9.13 19.90 -8.39
CA VAL A 91 9.03 21.34 -8.23
C VAL A 91 9.81 22.05 -9.32
#